data_58a27729108c8026cf871913e3411f47
#
_entry.id   58a27729108c8026cf871913e3411f47
#
_cell.length_a   1.000
_cell.length_b   1.000
_cell.length_c   1.000
_cell.angle_alpha   90.00
_cell.angle_beta   90.00
_cell.angle_gamma   90.00
#
_symmetry.space_group_name_H-M   'P 1'
#
loop_
_entity.id
_entity.type
_entity.pdbx_description
1 polymer ?
#
loop_
_entity_poly.entity_id
_entity_poly.type
_entity_poly.pdbx_seq_one_letter_code
_entity_poly.pdbx_strand_id
1 'polypeptide(L)'
;GEYGGGDVIVWDWGTWSHAKPGDPLKAIEEGDLHFDLQGQKLAGRFVLVRRDRDTSGKEQWLLLHKNDDSAVPGWDPEEHPRSVKTGLTNDEVAAAPEALWRSDLPAGEASVALGHSPPPVWEGPTEEELAALDALGKGGTWEVRGRELKLTNLDKVLFPAGDDGRPVTKREIVRYYAVIAPWMLPYLYDRPLNTHRYPNGVDKPGFWHKEVPSHAPEWLQQWHNTEADPGETRCYAVVDSVPALAWMANFGALELHAWTSRLPGVHQPTWALIDVDPGTTSTFDDVLVLARLYRTALEHLGVVGTPKVTGQRGVQIWIPIGEGYSFSDTRAWVEKVSRAVGHTVPELVSWQWHKDRREGLARLDYTQNAINKTLVAPFSPRPAPGAPVSVPIRWDELDDPDLRPDRWTIRTVLDRLAAAGDPLAPLIG
;
A
#
# COMPACT_ATOMS: atom_id res chain seq x y z
N GLY A 1 -2.68 35.91 15.31
CA GLY A 1 -1.46 35.27 15.06
C GLY A 1 -0.85 34.60 16.27
N GLU A 2 -0.80 33.27 16.22
CA GLU A 2 -0.03 32.50 17.19
C GLU A 2 1.46 32.54 16.81
N TYR A 3 2.35 32.40 17.81
CA TYR A 3 3.78 32.31 17.57
C TYR A 3 4.13 31.11 16.70
N GLY A 4 4.75 31.36 15.55
CA GLY A 4 5.08 30.32 14.54
C GLY A 4 4.02 30.13 13.46
N GLY A 5 2.90 30.88 13.51
CA GLY A 5 1.94 30.93 12.40
C GLY A 5 2.50 31.75 11.23
N GLY A 6 2.32 31.24 10.02
CA GLY A 6 2.73 31.90 8.78
C GLY A 6 2.38 31.05 7.57
N ASP A 7 2.53 31.64 6.40
CA ASP A 7 2.25 30.96 5.16
C ASP A 7 3.46 30.16 4.71
N VAL A 8 3.25 28.89 4.37
CA VAL A 8 4.32 27.95 4.00
C VAL A 8 4.04 27.37 2.63
N ILE A 9 5.05 27.38 1.78
CA ILE A 9 5.01 26.72 0.47
C ILE A 9 6.13 25.68 0.37
N VAL A 10 5.93 24.66 -0.43
CA VAL A 10 7.02 23.77 -0.86
C VAL A 10 7.81 24.50 -1.95
N TRP A 11 8.84 25.25 -1.54
CA TRP A 11 9.58 26.12 -2.43
C TRP A 11 10.45 25.37 -3.42
N ASP A 12 11.11 24.27 -2.97
CA ASP A 12 11.85 23.33 -3.83
C ASP A 12 11.58 21.89 -3.39
N TRP A 13 11.81 20.96 -4.27
CA TRP A 13 11.62 19.52 -4.06
C TRP A 13 12.64 18.73 -4.85
N GLY A 14 13.23 17.71 -4.23
CA GLY A 14 14.20 16.86 -4.89
C GLY A 14 14.78 15.78 -3.98
N THR A 15 15.89 15.20 -4.39
CA THR A 15 16.65 14.21 -3.63
C THR A 15 17.97 14.81 -3.14
N TRP A 16 18.54 14.21 -2.10
CA TRP A 16 19.86 14.58 -1.63
C TRP A 16 20.66 13.33 -1.26
N SER A 17 21.97 13.43 -1.27
CA SER A 17 22.87 12.38 -0.80
C SER A 17 23.99 12.98 0.06
N HIS A 18 24.43 12.22 1.07
CA HIS A 18 25.54 12.64 1.93
C HIS A 18 26.85 12.70 1.13
N ALA A 19 27.52 13.84 1.15
CA ALA A 19 28.72 14.09 0.32
C ALA A 19 30.04 13.65 0.98
N LYS A 20 30.01 13.27 2.27
CA LYS A 20 31.18 12.75 3.01
C LYS A 20 30.92 11.30 3.44
N PRO A 21 31.97 10.46 3.58
CA PRO A 21 31.80 9.14 4.22
C PRO A 21 31.32 9.28 5.66
N GLY A 22 30.35 8.46 6.07
CA GLY A 22 29.86 8.42 7.44
C GLY A 22 28.33 8.60 7.55
N ASP A 23 27.85 8.62 8.79
CA ASP A 23 26.45 8.80 9.11
C ASP A 23 26.03 10.26 9.00
N PRO A 24 25.04 10.62 8.15
CA PRO A 24 24.56 11.99 8.04
C PRO A 24 23.91 12.51 9.32
N LEU A 25 23.32 11.65 10.17
CA LEU A 25 22.76 12.06 11.45
C LEU A 25 23.85 12.58 12.40
N LYS A 26 25.01 11.89 12.41
CA LYS A 26 26.16 12.34 13.18
C LYS A 26 26.72 13.68 12.69
N ALA A 27 26.75 13.89 11.37
CA ALA A 27 27.16 15.15 10.77
C ALA A 27 26.22 16.32 11.16
N ILE A 28 24.90 16.05 11.27
CA ILE A 28 23.92 17.04 11.78
C ILE A 28 24.17 17.31 13.28
N GLU A 29 24.37 16.28 14.09
CA GLU A 29 24.70 16.44 15.52
C GLU A 29 25.98 17.25 15.74
N GLU A 30 26.98 17.04 14.91
CA GLU A 30 28.25 17.80 14.91
C GLU A 30 28.09 19.22 14.33
N GLY A 31 27.00 19.50 13.61
CA GLY A 31 26.69 20.82 13.06
C GLY A 31 27.38 21.13 11.73
N ASP A 32 27.82 20.11 10.95
CA ASP A 32 28.54 20.29 9.68
C ASP A 32 28.12 19.20 8.67
N LEU A 33 26.95 19.37 8.04
CA LEU A 33 26.45 18.44 7.04
C LEU A 33 26.81 18.90 5.63
N HIS A 34 27.57 18.07 4.88
CA HIS A 34 27.83 18.26 3.46
C HIS A 34 26.96 17.30 2.65
N PHE A 35 26.24 17.83 1.67
CA PHE A 35 25.35 17.00 0.84
C PHE A 35 25.24 17.50 -0.59
N ASP A 36 24.99 16.59 -1.51
CA ASP A 36 24.68 16.89 -2.90
C ASP A 36 23.15 16.92 -3.06
N LEU A 37 22.62 18.01 -3.60
CA LEU A 37 21.20 18.26 -3.79
C LEU A 37 20.85 18.16 -5.27
N GLN A 38 19.73 17.50 -5.56
CA GLN A 38 19.11 17.43 -6.90
C GLN A 38 17.66 17.88 -6.76
N GLY A 39 17.45 19.17 -6.61
CA GLY A 39 16.13 19.82 -6.55
C GLY A 39 15.69 20.31 -7.93
N GLN A 40 14.46 20.80 -8.00
CA GLN A 40 13.92 21.43 -9.21
C GLN A 40 14.47 22.85 -9.42
N LYS A 41 14.87 23.52 -8.32
CA LYS A 41 15.47 24.87 -8.34
C LYS A 41 16.93 24.87 -7.92
N LEU A 42 17.28 24.06 -6.94
CA LEU A 42 18.62 23.98 -6.40
C LEU A 42 19.29 22.66 -6.80
N ALA A 43 20.49 22.75 -7.31
CA ALA A 43 21.33 21.58 -7.62
C ALA A 43 22.78 21.84 -7.23
N GLY A 44 23.54 20.77 -6.96
CA GLY A 44 24.94 20.85 -6.60
C GLY A 44 25.23 20.57 -5.14
N ARG A 45 26.45 20.92 -4.72
CA ARG A 45 26.93 20.62 -3.36
C ARG A 45 26.63 21.74 -2.39
N PHE A 46 25.92 21.39 -1.34
CA PHE A 46 25.59 22.31 -0.24
C PHE A 46 26.25 21.89 1.07
N VAL A 47 26.38 22.85 1.95
CA VAL A 47 26.84 22.65 3.33
C VAL A 47 25.85 23.31 4.27
N LEU A 48 25.36 22.57 5.24
CA LEU A 48 24.55 23.07 6.33
C LEU A 48 25.43 23.15 7.57
N VAL A 49 25.71 24.40 8.03
CA VAL A 49 26.60 24.69 9.16
C VAL A 49 25.80 25.28 10.31
N ARG A 50 25.92 24.67 11.49
CA ARG A 50 25.33 25.20 12.70
C ARG A 50 26.19 26.34 13.26
N ARG A 51 25.55 27.48 13.51
CA ARG A 51 26.13 28.60 14.21
C ARG A 51 25.81 28.52 15.71
N ASP A 52 26.36 29.45 16.47
CA ASP A 52 26.03 29.63 17.89
C ASP A 52 24.51 29.83 18.06
N ARG A 53 24.02 29.49 19.23
CA ARG A 53 22.61 29.73 19.59
C ARG A 53 22.36 31.23 19.71
N ASP A 54 21.18 31.65 19.28
CA ASP A 54 20.76 33.02 19.48
C ASP A 54 20.47 33.33 20.98
N THR A 55 20.10 34.56 21.26
CA THR A 55 19.75 35.00 22.63
C THR A 55 18.50 34.31 23.19
N SER A 56 17.68 33.66 22.35
CA SER A 56 16.52 32.87 22.74
C SER A 56 16.84 31.38 22.95
N GLY A 57 18.10 30.98 22.73
CA GLY A 57 18.56 29.59 22.85
C GLY A 57 18.27 28.72 21.63
N LYS A 58 17.73 29.29 20.54
CA LYS A 58 17.44 28.58 19.30
C LYS A 58 18.72 28.37 18.48
N GLU A 59 18.86 27.19 17.92
CA GLU A 59 19.95 26.87 17.00
C GLU A 59 19.76 27.60 15.67
N GLN A 60 20.83 28.21 15.19
CA GLN A 60 20.88 28.86 13.89
C GLN A 60 21.74 28.05 12.94
N TRP A 61 21.23 27.85 11.74
CA TRP A 61 21.89 27.11 10.68
C TRP A 61 22.06 27.98 9.45
N LEU A 62 23.22 27.85 8.81
CA LEU A 62 23.50 28.46 7.51
C LEU A 62 23.52 27.39 6.43
N LEU A 63 22.80 27.64 5.36
CA LEU A 63 22.86 26.84 4.14
C LEU A 63 23.77 27.55 3.14
N LEU A 64 24.87 26.92 2.76
CA LEU A 64 25.88 27.45 1.85
C LEU A 64 25.99 26.58 0.61
N HIS A 65 25.91 27.21 -0.57
CA HIS A 65 26.23 26.52 -1.83
C HIS A 65 27.75 26.53 -2.04
N LYS A 66 28.34 25.38 -2.34
CA LYS A 66 29.74 25.30 -2.76
C LYS A 66 29.89 25.88 -4.16
N ASN A 67 31.05 26.46 -4.45
CA ASN A 67 31.37 26.89 -5.79
C ASN A 67 31.72 25.68 -6.66
N ASP A 68 30.71 25.04 -7.23
CA ASP A 68 30.76 23.91 -8.12
C ASP A 68 30.15 24.25 -9.49
N ASP A 69 30.05 23.25 -10.39
CA ASP A 69 29.55 23.45 -11.76
C ASP A 69 28.05 23.83 -11.80
N SER A 70 27.32 23.64 -10.71
CA SER A 70 25.90 24.00 -10.55
C SER A 70 25.72 25.40 -9.98
N ALA A 71 26.77 26.01 -9.45
CA ALA A 71 26.71 27.34 -8.83
C ALA A 71 26.57 28.43 -9.89
N VAL A 72 25.45 29.17 -9.86
CA VAL A 72 25.21 30.30 -10.78
C VAL A 72 25.49 31.60 -10.03
N PRO A 73 26.51 32.37 -10.42
CA PRO A 73 26.81 33.65 -9.81
C PRO A 73 25.64 34.61 -9.95
N GLY A 74 25.24 35.23 -8.83
CA GLY A 74 24.11 36.18 -8.79
C GLY A 74 22.73 35.54 -8.82
N TRP A 75 22.62 34.22 -8.66
CA TRP A 75 21.32 33.55 -8.50
C TRP A 75 20.65 34.03 -7.20
N ASP A 76 19.41 34.51 -7.35
CA ASP A 76 18.64 35.07 -6.24
C ASP A 76 17.35 34.23 -6.03
N PRO A 77 17.11 33.66 -4.83
CA PRO A 77 15.90 32.93 -4.51
C PRO A 77 14.63 33.79 -4.65
N GLU A 78 14.71 35.09 -4.49
CA GLU A 78 13.57 36.02 -4.62
C GLU A 78 13.07 36.12 -6.09
N GLU A 79 13.90 35.80 -7.07
CA GLU A 79 13.48 35.70 -8.47
C GLU A 79 12.70 34.41 -8.77
N HIS A 80 12.66 33.47 -7.81
CA HIS A 80 11.99 32.16 -7.92
C HIS A 80 10.98 31.92 -6.80
N PRO A 81 10.01 32.83 -6.54
CA PRO A 81 9.19 32.79 -5.32
C PRO A 81 8.11 31.70 -5.31
N ARG A 82 7.85 31.02 -6.45
CA ARG A 82 6.72 30.09 -6.59
C ARG A 82 7.04 28.70 -6.06
N SER A 83 6.05 28.08 -5.43
CA SER A 83 6.10 26.66 -5.04
C SER A 83 6.28 25.74 -6.26
N VAL A 84 7.16 24.77 -6.15
CA VAL A 84 7.31 23.72 -7.18
C VAL A 84 6.16 22.70 -7.18
N LYS A 85 5.34 22.68 -6.12
CA LYS A 85 4.17 21.80 -6.00
C LYS A 85 2.88 22.45 -6.47
N THR A 86 2.63 23.69 -6.05
CA THR A 86 1.36 24.38 -6.33
C THR A 86 1.47 25.49 -7.37
N GLY A 87 2.68 25.97 -7.70
CA GLY A 87 2.90 27.14 -8.53
C GLY A 87 2.57 28.46 -7.88
N LEU A 88 2.10 28.46 -6.61
CA LEU A 88 1.70 29.65 -5.87
C LEU A 88 2.86 30.27 -5.10
N THR A 89 2.80 31.58 -4.88
CA THR A 89 3.67 32.30 -3.94
C THR A 89 3.10 32.26 -2.52
N ASN A 90 3.88 32.66 -1.51
CA ASN A 90 3.38 32.80 -0.15
C ASN A 90 2.19 33.77 -0.06
N ASP A 91 2.26 34.92 -0.75
CA ASP A 91 1.17 35.90 -0.76
C ASP A 91 -0.10 35.34 -1.41
N GLU A 92 0.02 34.59 -2.49
CA GLU A 92 -1.12 33.92 -3.16
C GLU A 92 -1.74 32.85 -2.25
N VAL A 93 -0.94 32.10 -1.49
CA VAL A 93 -1.44 31.12 -0.49
C VAL A 93 -2.09 31.87 0.69
N ALA A 94 -1.53 32.97 1.16
CA ALA A 94 -2.12 33.78 2.22
C ALA A 94 -3.49 34.36 1.82
N ALA A 95 -3.63 34.78 0.55
CA ALA A 95 -4.88 35.35 0.02
C ALA A 95 -6.00 34.33 -0.17
N ALA A 96 -5.65 33.06 -0.45
CA ALA A 96 -6.61 31.98 -0.67
C ALA A 96 -6.08 30.65 -0.12
N PRO A 97 -6.04 30.47 1.21
CA PRO A 97 -5.49 29.26 1.84
C PRO A 97 -6.40 28.06 1.54
N GLU A 98 -5.89 27.11 0.76
CA GLU A 98 -6.58 25.83 0.49
C GLU A 98 -6.37 24.81 1.62
N ALA A 99 -5.26 24.94 2.38
CA ALA A 99 -4.89 24.06 3.48
C ALA A 99 -4.44 24.90 4.68
N LEU A 100 -5.25 24.89 5.74
CA LEU A 100 -4.94 25.56 7.01
C LEU A 100 -4.48 24.52 8.03
N TRP A 101 -3.22 24.58 8.42
CA TRP A 101 -2.73 23.85 9.59
C TRP A 101 -3.25 24.51 10.87
N ARG A 102 -3.87 23.72 11.72
CA ARG A 102 -4.31 24.15 13.05
C ARG A 102 -3.68 23.26 14.10
N SER A 103 -2.80 23.85 14.91
CA SER A 103 -2.11 23.14 16.00
C SER A 103 -3.01 22.74 17.17
N ASP A 104 -4.22 23.33 17.24
CA ASP A 104 -5.25 23.05 18.24
C ASP A 104 -6.18 21.88 17.84
N LEU A 105 -6.08 21.38 16.61
CA LEU A 105 -6.86 20.23 16.13
C LEU A 105 -6.00 18.97 16.09
N PRO A 106 -6.58 17.81 16.41
CA PRO A 106 -5.95 16.53 16.13
C PRO A 106 -5.57 16.42 14.64
N ALA A 107 -4.45 15.80 14.33
CA ALA A 107 -3.96 15.65 12.95
C ALA A 107 -4.99 15.03 11.98
N GLY A 108 -5.92 14.19 12.47
CA GLY A 108 -7.01 13.61 11.70
C GLY A 108 -8.15 14.58 11.35
N GLU A 109 -8.22 15.76 11.99
CA GLU A 109 -9.22 16.79 11.72
C GLU A 109 -8.66 17.96 10.89
N ALA A 110 -7.35 17.97 10.66
CA ALA A 110 -6.74 18.93 9.75
C ALA A 110 -7.22 18.61 8.32
N SER A 111 -7.91 19.56 7.68
CA SER A 111 -8.32 19.45 6.28
C SER A 111 -7.13 19.65 5.34
N VAL A 112 -6.12 18.83 5.48
CA VAL A 112 -5.04 18.69 4.51
C VAL A 112 -5.57 17.71 3.47
N ALA A 113 -5.92 18.22 2.29
CA ALA A 113 -6.09 17.35 1.14
C ALA A 113 -4.77 16.60 0.95
N LEU A 114 -4.74 15.34 1.29
CA LEU A 114 -3.64 14.45 0.94
C LEU A 114 -3.54 14.53 -0.59
N GLY A 115 -2.44 15.09 -1.10
CA GLY A 115 -2.26 15.47 -2.50
C GLY A 115 -2.10 14.28 -3.46
N HIS A 116 -2.97 13.30 -3.31
CA HIS A 116 -3.07 12.18 -4.24
C HIS A 116 -4.25 12.46 -5.18
N SER A 117 -3.96 12.55 -6.47
CA SER A 117 -5.03 12.49 -7.46
C SER A 117 -5.84 11.22 -7.18
N PRO A 118 -7.18 11.31 -7.13
CA PRO A 118 -7.98 10.12 -6.95
C PRO A 118 -7.62 9.10 -8.04
N PRO A 119 -7.60 7.79 -7.69
CA PRO A 119 -7.31 6.77 -8.68
C PRO A 119 -8.32 6.87 -9.85
N PRO A 120 -7.93 6.44 -11.06
CA PRO A 120 -8.86 6.35 -12.17
C PRO A 120 -10.11 5.57 -11.79
N VAL A 121 -11.24 5.90 -12.40
CA VAL A 121 -12.45 5.10 -12.28
C VAL A 121 -12.41 3.99 -13.33
N TRP A 122 -12.50 2.76 -12.91
CA TRP A 122 -12.56 1.61 -13.80
C TRP A 122 -13.99 1.12 -13.95
N GLU A 123 -14.42 1.01 -15.19
CA GLU A 123 -15.67 0.33 -15.52
C GLU A 123 -15.41 -1.18 -15.68
N GLY A 124 -16.31 -2.00 -15.16
CA GLY A 124 -16.28 -3.45 -15.34
C GLY A 124 -16.52 -3.87 -16.80
N PRO A 125 -16.44 -5.17 -17.10
CA PRO A 125 -16.83 -5.70 -18.41
C PRO A 125 -18.32 -5.49 -18.67
N THR A 126 -18.71 -5.39 -19.95
CA THR A 126 -20.12 -5.36 -20.35
C THR A 126 -20.75 -6.76 -20.25
N GLU A 127 -22.10 -6.81 -20.27
CA GLU A 127 -22.80 -8.10 -20.28
C GLU A 127 -22.50 -8.90 -21.56
N GLU A 128 -22.29 -8.25 -22.70
CA GLU A 128 -21.91 -8.88 -23.96
C GLU A 128 -20.50 -9.47 -23.86
N GLU A 129 -19.54 -8.79 -23.25
CA GLU A 129 -18.19 -9.29 -23.01
C GLU A 129 -18.21 -10.51 -22.08
N LEU A 130 -19.04 -10.49 -21.04
CA LEU A 130 -19.21 -11.61 -20.12
C LEU A 130 -19.89 -12.81 -20.81
N ALA A 131 -20.93 -12.58 -21.62
CA ALA A 131 -21.58 -13.63 -22.39
C ALA A 131 -20.62 -14.26 -23.42
N ALA A 132 -19.74 -13.45 -24.03
CA ALA A 132 -18.71 -13.95 -24.93
C ALA A 132 -17.70 -14.86 -24.20
N LEU A 133 -17.28 -14.49 -22.96
CA LEU A 133 -16.42 -15.37 -22.14
C LEU A 133 -17.13 -16.70 -21.81
N ASP A 134 -18.40 -16.65 -21.44
CA ASP A 134 -19.17 -17.82 -21.06
C ASP A 134 -19.42 -18.75 -22.26
N ALA A 135 -19.52 -18.20 -23.47
CA ALA A 135 -19.69 -18.97 -24.72
C ALA A 135 -18.41 -19.65 -25.22
N LEU A 136 -17.22 -19.28 -24.70
CA LEU A 136 -15.98 -19.97 -25.08
C LEU A 136 -15.99 -21.43 -24.65
N GLY A 137 -15.38 -22.31 -25.46
CA GLY A 137 -15.11 -23.67 -25.07
C GLY A 137 -14.01 -23.77 -23.99
N LYS A 138 -13.13 -24.77 -24.09
CA LYS A 138 -12.00 -24.95 -23.15
C LYS A 138 -10.96 -23.82 -23.20
N GLY A 139 -11.06 -22.96 -24.22
CA GLY A 139 -10.19 -21.82 -24.44
C GLY A 139 -10.57 -21.06 -25.71
N GLY A 140 -9.95 -19.96 -25.98
CA GLY A 140 -10.23 -19.12 -27.15
C GLY A 140 -9.73 -17.69 -26.93
N THR A 141 -10.04 -16.81 -27.87
CA THR A 141 -9.81 -15.37 -27.74
C THR A 141 -11.03 -14.71 -27.14
N TRP A 142 -10.84 -13.94 -26.12
CA TRP A 142 -11.85 -13.12 -25.45
C TRP A 142 -11.45 -11.65 -25.57
N GLU A 143 -12.34 -10.86 -26.09
CA GLU A 143 -12.18 -9.41 -26.09
C GLU A 143 -12.86 -8.83 -24.84
N VAL A 144 -12.12 -8.02 -24.08
CA VAL A 144 -12.63 -7.33 -22.90
C VAL A 144 -12.01 -5.94 -22.80
N ARG A 145 -12.85 -4.92 -22.67
CA ARG A 145 -12.44 -3.52 -22.57
C ARG A 145 -11.42 -3.11 -23.66
N GLY A 146 -11.70 -3.56 -24.90
CA GLY A 146 -10.88 -3.25 -26.07
C GLY A 146 -9.52 -3.97 -26.17
N ARG A 147 -9.34 -5.07 -25.40
CA ARG A 147 -8.13 -5.89 -25.46
C ARG A 147 -8.49 -7.36 -25.70
N GLU A 148 -7.77 -7.98 -26.62
CA GLU A 148 -7.87 -9.42 -26.85
C GLU A 148 -7.00 -10.21 -25.87
N LEU A 149 -7.59 -11.20 -25.21
CA LEU A 149 -6.94 -12.14 -24.30
C LEU A 149 -7.05 -13.55 -24.84
N LYS A 150 -5.92 -14.21 -25.07
CA LYS A 150 -5.88 -15.64 -25.38
C LYS A 150 -6.02 -16.45 -24.10
N LEU A 151 -7.21 -17.00 -23.88
CA LEU A 151 -7.54 -17.80 -22.70
C LEU A 151 -7.34 -19.29 -22.98
N THR A 152 -6.90 -20.04 -21.96
CA THR A 152 -6.63 -21.48 -22.07
C THR A 152 -7.12 -22.24 -20.84
N ASN A 153 -7.50 -23.51 -21.05
CA ASN A 153 -7.89 -24.41 -19.96
C ASN A 153 -9.00 -23.86 -19.06
N LEU A 154 -10.01 -23.20 -19.63
CA LEU A 154 -11.08 -22.52 -18.89
C LEU A 154 -11.89 -23.47 -17.98
N ASP A 155 -12.04 -24.74 -18.36
CA ASP A 155 -12.76 -25.75 -17.56
C ASP A 155 -11.91 -26.38 -16.46
N LYS A 156 -10.63 -25.99 -16.34
CA LYS A 156 -9.74 -26.50 -15.30
C LYS A 156 -10.25 -26.09 -13.92
N VAL A 157 -10.45 -27.04 -13.03
CA VAL A 157 -10.76 -26.78 -11.63
C VAL A 157 -9.50 -26.21 -10.95
N LEU A 158 -9.63 -25.03 -10.35
CA LEU A 158 -8.56 -24.36 -9.62
C LEU A 158 -8.78 -24.41 -8.11
N PHE A 159 -10.04 -24.46 -7.66
CA PHE A 159 -10.34 -24.59 -6.23
C PHE A 159 -11.32 -25.76 -6.03
N PRO A 160 -11.10 -26.59 -4.99
CA PRO A 160 -12.09 -27.55 -4.54
C PRO A 160 -13.41 -26.87 -4.18
N ALA A 161 -14.48 -27.63 -4.14
CA ALA A 161 -15.78 -27.15 -3.70
C ALA A 161 -15.69 -26.59 -2.26
N GLY A 162 -16.35 -25.46 -2.04
CA GLY A 162 -16.59 -24.90 -0.73
C GLY A 162 -17.92 -25.40 -0.14
N ASP A 163 -18.51 -24.61 0.75
CA ASP A 163 -19.79 -24.90 1.42
C ASP A 163 -20.96 -25.05 0.43
N ASP A 164 -20.88 -24.44 -0.75
CA ASP A 164 -21.89 -24.53 -1.81
C ASP A 164 -21.80 -25.80 -2.65
N GLY A 165 -20.86 -26.69 -2.36
CA GLY A 165 -20.66 -27.97 -3.03
C GLY A 165 -20.15 -27.88 -4.47
N ARG A 166 -19.79 -26.69 -4.98
CA ARG A 166 -19.35 -26.46 -6.36
C ARG A 166 -17.87 -26.12 -6.44
N PRO A 167 -17.07 -26.87 -7.21
CA PRO A 167 -15.68 -26.48 -7.45
C PRO A 167 -15.62 -25.19 -8.28
N VAL A 168 -14.51 -24.45 -8.18
CA VAL A 168 -14.29 -23.23 -8.94
C VAL A 168 -13.35 -23.50 -10.11
N THR A 169 -13.77 -23.12 -11.30
CA THR A 169 -13.03 -23.29 -12.53
C THR A 169 -12.16 -22.05 -12.84
N LYS A 170 -11.22 -22.22 -13.75
CA LYS A 170 -10.41 -21.11 -14.27
C LYS A 170 -11.28 -20.03 -14.93
N ARG A 171 -12.35 -20.43 -15.65
CA ARG A 171 -13.33 -19.51 -16.24
C ARG A 171 -13.93 -18.59 -15.18
N GLU A 172 -14.36 -19.18 -14.06
CA GLU A 172 -14.94 -18.40 -12.97
C GLU A 172 -13.95 -17.41 -12.34
N ILE A 173 -12.67 -17.80 -12.23
CA ILE A 173 -11.62 -16.87 -11.73
C ILE A 173 -11.37 -15.74 -12.72
N VAL A 174 -11.27 -16.03 -14.03
CA VAL A 174 -11.12 -14.98 -15.06
C VAL A 174 -12.32 -14.03 -15.03
N ARG A 175 -13.55 -14.58 -14.98
CA ARG A 175 -14.77 -13.80 -14.85
C ARG A 175 -14.78 -12.96 -13.58
N TYR A 176 -14.44 -13.57 -12.44
CA TYR A 176 -14.37 -12.88 -11.16
C TYR A 176 -13.42 -11.70 -11.20
N TYR A 177 -12.19 -11.87 -11.67
CA TYR A 177 -11.22 -10.80 -11.77
C TYR A 177 -11.66 -9.66 -12.68
N ALA A 178 -12.34 -9.96 -13.76
CA ALA A 178 -12.89 -8.95 -14.63
C ALA A 178 -14.02 -8.14 -13.95
N VAL A 179 -14.93 -8.81 -13.27
CA VAL A 179 -16.09 -8.16 -12.63
C VAL A 179 -15.70 -7.42 -11.36
N ILE A 180 -14.76 -7.94 -10.56
CA ILE A 180 -14.31 -7.29 -9.33
C ILE A 180 -13.34 -6.11 -9.58
N ALA A 181 -12.86 -5.95 -10.80
CA ALA A 181 -11.86 -4.96 -11.17
C ALA A 181 -12.16 -3.53 -10.67
N PRO A 182 -13.38 -2.98 -10.77
CA PRO A 182 -13.68 -1.64 -10.29
C PRO A 182 -13.38 -1.43 -8.80
N TRP A 183 -13.51 -2.47 -7.99
CA TRP A 183 -13.22 -2.42 -6.55
C TRP A 183 -11.79 -2.82 -6.20
N MET A 184 -11.17 -3.68 -7.00
CA MET A 184 -9.84 -4.22 -6.71
C MET A 184 -8.70 -3.37 -7.28
N LEU A 185 -8.86 -2.81 -8.48
CA LEU A 185 -7.83 -2.02 -9.15
C LEU A 185 -7.36 -0.80 -8.35
N PRO A 186 -8.20 -0.07 -7.61
CA PRO A 186 -7.73 1.02 -6.75
C PRO A 186 -6.63 0.63 -5.77
N TYR A 187 -6.59 -0.63 -5.35
CA TYR A 187 -5.57 -1.18 -4.45
C TYR A 187 -4.31 -1.69 -5.16
N LEU A 188 -4.38 -1.89 -6.47
CA LEU A 188 -3.29 -2.41 -7.30
C LEU A 188 -2.64 -1.34 -8.17
N TYR A 189 -3.36 -0.25 -8.43
CA TYR A 189 -2.95 0.83 -9.33
C TYR A 189 -1.62 1.45 -8.92
N ASP A 190 -0.72 1.60 -9.91
CA ASP A 190 0.63 2.12 -9.73
C ASP A 190 1.47 1.37 -8.68
N ARG A 191 1.19 0.10 -8.45
CA ARG A 191 1.94 -0.70 -7.47
C ARG A 191 2.62 -1.91 -8.13
N PRO A 192 3.91 -2.12 -7.86
CA PRO A 192 4.55 -3.39 -8.23
C PRO A 192 3.82 -4.56 -7.56
N LEU A 193 3.62 -5.63 -8.31
CA LEU A 193 2.80 -6.76 -7.87
C LEU A 193 3.63 -8.02 -7.63
N ASN A 194 3.49 -8.63 -6.46
CA ASN A 194 3.89 -9.99 -6.20
C ASN A 194 2.67 -10.91 -6.37
N THR A 195 2.84 -12.04 -7.01
CA THR A 195 1.75 -13.00 -7.20
C THR A 195 2.08 -14.35 -6.59
N HIS A 196 1.08 -15.00 -6.00
CA HIS A 196 1.18 -16.40 -5.64
C HIS A 196 0.39 -17.21 -6.67
N ARG A 197 1.08 -18.06 -7.41
CA ARG A 197 0.53 -18.79 -8.53
C ARG A 197 0.22 -20.22 -8.19
N TYR A 198 -0.93 -20.69 -8.69
CA TYR A 198 -1.42 -22.05 -8.56
C TYR A 198 -1.87 -22.58 -9.93
N PRO A 199 -0.96 -22.79 -10.88
CA PRO A 199 -1.35 -23.17 -12.26
C PRO A 199 -2.05 -24.53 -12.33
N ASN A 200 -1.92 -25.34 -11.27
CA ASN A 200 -2.52 -26.68 -11.20
C ASN A 200 -3.65 -26.80 -10.16
N GLY A 201 -4.16 -25.65 -9.66
CA GLY A 201 -5.16 -25.61 -8.60
C GLY A 201 -4.55 -25.52 -7.20
N VAL A 202 -5.35 -25.05 -6.23
CA VAL A 202 -4.87 -24.75 -4.86
C VAL A 202 -4.64 -25.99 -4.00
N ASP A 203 -5.09 -27.17 -4.44
CA ASP A 203 -4.79 -28.48 -3.87
C ASP A 203 -3.39 -28.98 -4.24
N LYS A 204 -2.70 -28.29 -5.12
CA LYS A 204 -1.30 -28.51 -5.49
C LYS A 204 -0.41 -27.39 -4.98
N PRO A 205 0.90 -27.64 -4.80
CA PRO A 205 1.83 -26.60 -4.37
C PRO A 205 1.80 -25.39 -5.29
N GLY A 206 1.59 -24.20 -4.70
CA GLY A 206 1.77 -22.92 -5.35
C GLY A 206 3.20 -22.42 -5.20
N PHE A 207 3.53 -21.35 -5.91
CA PHE A 207 4.83 -20.69 -5.80
C PHE A 207 4.72 -19.17 -6.00
N TRP A 208 5.58 -18.46 -5.32
CA TRP A 208 5.70 -17.02 -5.50
C TRP A 208 6.31 -16.69 -6.86
N HIS A 209 5.68 -15.76 -7.56
CA HIS A 209 6.13 -15.28 -8.85
C HIS A 209 6.07 -13.75 -8.85
N LYS A 210 7.22 -13.13 -9.06
CA LYS A 210 7.39 -11.68 -8.99
C LYS A 210 7.79 -11.11 -10.36
N GLU A 211 8.71 -11.78 -11.05
CA GLU A 211 9.21 -11.36 -12.36
C GLU A 211 8.13 -11.46 -13.42
N VAL A 212 8.01 -10.46 -14.29
CA VAL A 212 7.12 -10.51 -15.45
C VAL A 212 7.64 -11.56 -16.43
N PRO A 213 6.82 -12.54 -16.86
CA PRO A 213 7.29 -13.56 -17.80
C PRO A 213 7.49 -12.98 -19.19
N SER A 214 8.46 -13.52 -19.94
CA SER A 214 8.80 -13.05 -21.29
C SER A 214 7.66 -13.14 -22.33
N HIS A 215 6.61 -13.91 -22.04
CA HIS A 215 5.41 -14.02 -22.88
C HIS A 215 4.27 -13.12 -22.42
N ALA A 216 4.50 -12.22 -21.47
CA ALA A 216 3.51 -11.22 -21.08
C ALA A 216 3.15 -10.33 -22.30
N PRO A 217 1.87 -9.93 -22.43
CA PRO A 217 1.50 -9.06 -23.54
C PRO A 217 2.21 -7.70 -23.42
N GLU A 218 2.57 -7.11 -24.57
CA GLU A 218 3.29 -5.82 -24.62
C GLU A 218 2.51 -4.67 -23.95
N TRP A 219 1.19 -4.76 -23.91
CA TRP A 219 0.34 -3.74 -23.28
C TRP A 219 0.24 -3.90 -21.75
N LEU A 220 0.76 -5.00 -21.16
CA LEU A 220 0.81 -5.13 -19.70
C LEU A 220 1.84 -4.16 -19.15
N GLN A 221 1.39 -3.24 -18.32
CA GLN A 221 2.28 -2.27 -17.68
C GLN A 221 3.31 -2.99 -16.80
N GLN A 222 4.56 -2.50 -16.87
CA GLN A 222 5.69 -3.09 -16.16
C GLN A 222 6.52 -1.99 -15.52
N TRP A 223 7.06 -2.31 -14.36
CA TRP A 223 8.03 -1.46 -13.70
C TRP A 223 9.37 -2.16 -13.59
N HIS A 224 10.42 -1.49 -14.10
CA HIS A 224 11.78 -1.97 -14.00
C HIS A 224 12.46 -1.41 -12.75
N ASN A 225 12.75 -2.30 -11.79
CA ASN A 225 13.49 -1.95 -10.58
C ASN A 225 14.97 -1.83 -10.92
N THR A 226 15.44 -0.60 -11.14
CA THR A 226 16.83 -0.29 -11.44
C THR A 226 17.76 -0.42 -10.24
N GLU A 227 17.20 -0.47 -9.02
CA GLU A 227 17.93 -0.60 -7.75
C GLU A 227 18.03 -2.06 -7.28
N ALA A 228 17.50 -3.02 -8.06
CA ALA A 228 17.51 -4.43 -7.68
C ALA A 228 18.94 -4.98 -7.62
N ASP A 229 19.27 -5.61 -6.49
CA ASP A 229 20.53 -6.33 -6.34
C ASP A 229 20.63 -7.56 -7.28
N PRO A 230 21.84 -8.06 -7.55
CA PRO A 230 22.02 -9.29 -8.32
C PRO A 230 21.22 -10.46 -7.70
N GLY A 231 20.33 -11.05 -8.50
CA GLY A 231 19.45 -12.15 -8.05
C GLY A 231 18.08 -11.71 -7.52
N GLU A 232 17.82 -10.42 -7.40
CA GLU A 232 16.49 -9.90 -7.11
C GLU A 232 15.65 -9.73 -8.39
N THR A 233 14.34 -9.66 -8.20
CA THR A 233 13.38 -9.38 -9.28
C THR A 233 13.62 -7.98 -9.85
N ARG A 234 13.77 -7.89 -11.17
CA ARG A 234 14.03 -6.63 -11.86
C ARG A 234 12.81 -6.06 -12.57
N CYS A 235 11.86 -6.89 -12.93
CA CYS A 235 10.70 -6.46 -13.69
C CYS A 235 9.41 -6.94 -13.03
N TYR A 236 8.63 -6.01 -12.51
CA TYR A 236 7.35 -6.29 -11.86
C TYR A 236 6.18 -5.91 -12.76
N ALA A 237 5.11 -6.71 -12.73
CA ALA A 237 3.85 -6.31 -13.32
C ALA A 237 3.19 -5.18 -12.48
N VAL A 238 2.56 -4.25 -13.19
CA VAL A 238 1.68 -3.24 -12.62
C VAL A 238 0.30 -3.47 -13.22
N VAL A 239 -0.69 -3.74 -12.39
CA VAL A 239 -2.04 -4.09 -12.86
C VAL A 239 -2.94 -2.86 -12.75
N ASP A 240 -3.26 -2.28 -13.89
CA ASP A 240 -3.92 -0.99 -14.03
C ASP A 240 -5.25 -1.05 -14.81
N SER A 241 -5.66 -2.25 -15.23
CA SER A 241 -6.83 -2.39 -16.11
C SER A 241 -7.52 -3.75 -15.95
N VAL A 242 -8.80 -3.80 -16.37
CA VAL A 242 -9.59 -5.04 -16.38
C VAL A 242 -8.91 -6.15 -17.19
N PRO A 243 -8.40 -5.90 -18.42
CA PRO A 243 -7.67 -6.92 -19.16
C PRO A 243 -6.41 -7.41 -18.44
N ALA A 244 -5.67 -6.52 -17.77
CA ALA A 244 -4.47 -6.90 -17.02
C ALA A 244 -4.82 -7.82 -15.85
N LEU A 245 -5.89 -7.51 -15.11
CA LEU A 245 -6.35 -8.35 -14.01
C LEU A 245 -6.86 -9.71 -14.50
N ALA A 246 -7.63 -9.74 -15.57
CA ALA A 246 -8.10 -10.99 -16.21
C ALA A 246 -6.93 -11.82 -16.77
N TRP A 247 -5.91 -11.18 -17.30
CA TRP A 247 -4.69 -11.86 -17.75
C TRP A 247 -3.95 -12.52 -16.57
N MET A 248 -3.88 -11.86 -15.41
CA MET A 248 -3.30 -12.45 -14.19
C MET A 248 -4.05 -13.73 -13.79
N ALA A 249 -5.37 -13.73 -13.85
CA ALA A 249 -6.19 -14.94 -13.62
C ALA A 249 -5.83 -16.07 -14.60
N ASN A 250 -5.75 -15.76 -15.90
CA ASN A 250 -5.37 -16.72 -16.94
C ASN A 250 -3.94 -17.24 -16.74
N PHE A 251 -3.04 -16.42 -16.22
CA PHE A 251 -1.66 -16.78 -15.86
C PHE A 251 -1.59 -17.67 -14.60
N GLY A 252 -2.71 -17.85 -13.89
CA GLY A 252 -2.81 -18.64 -12.66
C GLY A 252 -2.29 -17.92 -11.43
N ALA A 253 -2.21 -16.59 -11.46
CA ALA A 253 -1.95 -15.73 -10.31
C ALA A 253 -3.25 -15.63 -9.50
N LEU A 254 -3.41 -16.46 -8.47
CA LEU A 254 -4.63 -16.55 -7.69
C LEU A 254 -4.61 -15.68 -6.44
N GLU A 255 -3.44 -15.39 -5.89
CA GLU A 255 -3.30 -14.38 -4.83
C GLU A 255 -2.48 -13.21 -5.37
N LEU A 256 -3.00 -12.01 -5.19
CA LEU A 256 -2.36 -10.77 -5.60
C LEU A 256 -1.89 -9.98 -4.37
N HIS A 257 -0.63 -9.61 -4.36
CA HIS A 257 0.03 -8.94 -3.26
C HIS A 257 0.74 -7.70 -3.78
N ALA A 258 0.06 -6.57 -3.77
CA ALA A 258 0.64 -5.30 -4.19
C ALA A 258 1.61 -4.75 -3.15
N TRP A 259 2.62 -4.01 -3.61
CA TRP A 259 3.46 -3.23 -2.70
C TRP A 259 2.63 -2.16 -1.99
N THR A 260 3.03 -1.82 -0.77
CA THR A 260 2.36 -0.77 0.02
C THR A 260 2.78 0.64 -0.38
N SER A 261 3.74 0.76 -1.29
CA SER A 261 4.14 2.00 -1.96
C SER A 261 3.63 2.06 -3.39
N ARG A 262 3.56 3.24 -3.97
CA ARG A 262 3.19 3.49 -5.37
C ARG A 262 4.36 4.00 -6.19
N LEU A 263 4.29 3.80 -7.49
CA LEU A 263 5.17 4.44 -8.46
C LEU A 263 4.84 5.93 -8.61
N PRO A 264 5.83 6.81 -8.79
CA PRO A 264 7.27 6.49 -8.80
C PRO A 264 7.92 6.38 -7.41
N GLY A 265 7.20 6.69 -6.31
CA GLY A 265 7.71 6.80 -4.93
C GLY A 265 7.82 5.46 -4.21
N VAL A 266 8.53 4.47 -4.76
CA VAL A 266 8.58 3.09 -4.23
C VAL A 266 9.14 2.97 -2.82
N HIS A 267 9.88 3.96 -2.34
CA HIS A 267 10.45 4.02 -0.98
C HIS A 267 9.50 4.66 0.05
N GLN A 268 8.37 5.20 -0.39
CA GLN A 268 7.39 5.85 0.47
C GLN A 268 6.13 5.00 0.57
N PRO A 269 5.83 4.40 1.74
CA PRO A 269 4.60 3.64 1.92
C PRO A 269 3.40 4.58 1.88
N THR A 270 2.32 4.14 1.28
CA THR A 270 1.00 4.81 1.33
C THR A 270 0.07 4.13 2.34
N TRP A 271 0.50 2.99 2.86
CA TRP A 271 -0.19 2.21 3.88
C TRP A 271 0.76 1.78 4.98
N ALA A 272 0.34 1.93 6.23
CA ALA A 272 0.87 1.14 7.34
C ALA A 272 -0.06 -0.05 7.57
N LEU A 273 0.54 -1.19 7.84
CA LEU A 273 -0.16 -2.46 7.93
C LEU A 273 0.03 -3.10 9.30
N ILE A 274 -1.07 -3.48 9.93
CA ILE A 274 -1.08 -4.33 11.11
C ILE A 274 -1.60 -5.69 10.65
N ASP A 275 -0.81 -6.74 10.86
CA ASP A 275 -1.16 -8.12 10.47
C ASP A 275 -1.31 -8.96 11.76
N VAL A 276 -2.55 -9.35 12.05
CA VAL A 276 -2.84 -10.24 13.15
C VAL A 276 -2.77 -11.68 12.64
N ASP A 277 -1.58 -12.29 12.74
CA ASP A 277 -1.29 -13.66 12.27
C ASP A 277 -1.57 -14.68 13.38
N PRO A 278 -2.69 -15.42 13.32
CA PRO A 278 -3.03 -16.38 14.38
C PRO A 278 -2.05 -17.54 14.40
N GLY A 279 -1.70 -17.96 15.60
CA GLY A 279 -0.92 -19.18 15.85
C GLY A 279 -1.73 -20.47 15.61
N THR A 280 -1.14 -21.61 15.91
CA THR A 280 -1.79 -22.91 15.68
C THR A 280 -2.94 -23.18 16.65
N THR A 281 -2.89 -22.63 17.85
CA THR A 281 -3.92 -22.76 18.89
C THR A 281 -4.85 -21.55 18.98
N SER A 282 -4.52 -20.44 18.30
CA SER A 282 -5.36 -19.23 18.28
C SER A 282 -6.68 -19.52 17.58
N THR A 283 -7.77 -19.16 18.21
CA THR A 283 -9.11 -19.14 17.63
C THR A 283 -9.35 -17.85 16.84
N PHE A 284 -10.43 -17.80 16.06
CA PHE A 284 -10.80 -16.53 15.43
C PHE A 284 -11.32 -15.51 16.44
N ASP A 285 -11.92 -15.96 17.54
CA ASP A 285 -12.33 -15.09 18.66
C ASP A 285 -11.12 -14.38 19.30
N ASP A 286 -9.96 -15.06 19.43
CA ASP A 286 -8.72 -14.43 19.89
C ASP A 286 -8.27 -13.34 18.91
N VAL A 287 -8.39 -13.59 17.60
CA VAL A 287 -8.07 -12.60 16.56
C VAL A 287 -9.02 -11.39 16.67
N LEU A 288 -10.31 -11.62 16.92
CA LEU A 288 -11.30 -10.54 17.11
C LEU A 288 -11.01 -9.72 18.36
N VAL A 289 -10.58 -10.35 19.45
CA VAL A 289 -10.14 -9.62 20.67
C VAL A 289 -8.98 -8.70 20.34
N LEU A 290 -7.95 -9.21 19.64
CA LEU A 290 -6.80 -8.41 19.23
C LEU A 290 -7.21 -7.26 18.27
N ALA A 291 -8.08 -7.53 17.31
CA ALA A 291 -8.58 -6.51 16.38
C ALA A 291 -9.34 -5.39 17.08
N ARG A 292 -10.18 -5.73 18.08
CA ARG A 292 -10.92 -4.74 18.92
C ARG A 292 -9.96 -3.90 19.77
N LEU A 293 -8.90 -4.48 20.30
CA LEU A 293 -7.88 -3.73 21.03
C LEU A 293 -7.16 -2.74 20.10
N TYR A 294 -6.86 -3.12 18.86
CA TYR A 294 -6.34 -2.18 17.86
C TYR A 294 -7.35 -1.08 17.53
N ARG A 295 -8.64 -1.38 17.36
CA ARG A 295 -9.69 -0.37 17.22
C ARG A 295 -9.59 0.67 18.32
N THR A 296 -9.63 0.22 19.60
CA THR A 296 -9.54 1.11 20.75
C THR A 296 -8.25 1.93 20.76
N ALA A 297 -7.11 1.30 20.44
CA ALA A 297 -5.82 2.01 20.37
C ALA A 297 -5.80 3.08 19.28
N LEU A 298 -6.31 2.78 18.08
CA LEU A 298 -6.37 3.73 16.97
C LEU A 298 -7.34 4.87 17.26
N GLU A 299 -8.52 4.59 17.81
CA GLU A 299 -9.49 5.60 18.25
C GLU A 299 -8.86 6.55 19.29
N HIS A 300 -8.13 6.01 20.26
CA HIS A 300 -7.45 6.81 21.28
C HIS A 300 -6.32 7.68 20.71
N LEU A 301 -5.66 7.20 19.67
CA LEU A 301 -4.60 7.93 18.97
C LEU A 301 -5.14 8.91 17.90
N GLY A 302 -6.44 8.93 17.63
CA GLY A 302 -7.04 9.72 16.56
C GLY A 302 -6.58 9.28 15.16
N VAL A 303 -6.24 7.99 14.99
CA VAL A 303 -5.74 7.44 13.72
C VAL A 303 -6.84 6.66 13.02
N VAL A 304 -7.10 7.01 11.77
CA VAL A 304 -8.07 6.31 10.91
C VAL A 304 -7.43 5.04 10.34
N GLY A 305 -8.14 3.94 10.43
CA GLY A 305 -7.76 2.66 9.82
C GLY A 305 -8.98 1.80 9.59
N THR A 306 -8.87 0.79 8.75
CA THR A 306 -9.97 -0.12 8.41
C THR A 306 -9.53 -1.58 8.55
N PRO A 307 -10.28 -2.42 9.26
CA PRO A 307 -10.01 -3.83 9.34
C PRO A 307 -10.41 -4.55 8.05
N LYS A 308 -9.72 -5.65 7.78
CA LYS A 308 -9.95 -6.52 6.64
C LYS A 308 -9.78 -7.97 7.06
N VAL A 309 -10.79 -8.81 6.83
CA VAL A 309 -10.62 -10.26 6.95
C VAL A 309 -9.72 -10.77 5.85
N THR A 310 -8.89 -11.77 6.16
CA THR A 310 -7.85 -12.22 5.22
C THR A 310 -8.35 -13.23 4.19
N GLY A 311 -9.56 -13.73 4.31
CA GLY A 311 -10.06 -14.85 3.51
C GLY A 311 -9.49 -16.21 3.93
N GLN A 312 -8.74 -16.27 5.06
CA GLN A 312 -8.20 -17.50 5.64
C GLN A 312 -8.40 -17.56 7.15
N ARG A 313 -7.50 -16.98 7.97
CA ARG A 313 -7.55 -17.18 9.42
C ARG A 313 -7.47 -15.88 10.24
N GLY A 314 -7.00 -14.81 9.67
CA GLY A 314 -6.64 -13.59 10.39
C GLY A 314 -7.44 -12.36 9.98
N VAL A 315 -7.10 -11.26 10.64
CA VAL A 315 -7.54 -9.89 10.34
C VAL A 315 -6.31 -9.03 10.12
N GLN A 316 -6.39 -8.14 9.16
CA GLN A 316 -5.41 -7.10 8.88
C GLN A 316 -6.06 -5.74 9.08
N ILE A 317 -5.29 -4.74 9.53
CA ILE A 317 -5.76 -3.37 9.63
C ILE A 317 -4.89 -2.53 8.70
N TRP A 318 -5.55 -1.83 7.80
CA TRP A 318 -4.92 -0.95 6.82
C TRP A 318 -5.11 0.50 7.24
N ILE A 319 -4.02 1.23 7.34
CA ILE A 319 -3.96 2.60 7.83
C ILE A 319 -3.34 3.45 6.72
N PRO A 320 -4.07 4.46 6.19
CA PRO A 320 -3.53 5.34 5.16
C PRO A 320 -2.39 6.18 5.74
N ILE A 321 -1.34 6.35 4.97
CA ILE A 321 -0.15 7.13 5.35
C ILE A 321 -0.03 8.33 4.40
N GLY A 322 0.12 9.50 4.97
CA GLY A 322 0.44 10.72 4.23
C GLY A 322 1.87 10.72 3.69
N GLU A 323 2.17 11.70 2.85
CA GLU A 323 3.52 11.88 2.30
C GLU A 323 4.55 12.18 3.41
N GLY A 324 5.81 11.81 3.15
CA GLY A 324 6.95 12.14 4.01
C GLY A 324 7.33 11.08 5.05
N TYR A 325 6.56 10.00 5.18
CA TYR A 325 6.92 8.88 6.04
C TYR A 325 7.65 7.78 5.27
N SER A 326 8.70 7.23 5.88
CA SER A 326 9.44 6.09 5.36
C SER A 326 8.87 4.76 5.84
N PHE A 327 9.33 3.65 5.26
CA PHE A 327 9.04 2.30 5.78
C PHE A 327 9.57 2.08 7.20
N SER A 328 10.68 2.72 7.57
CA SER A 328 11.21 2.65 8.93
C SER A 328 10.30 3.34 9.93
N ASP A 329 9.72 4.49 9.57
CA ASP A 329 8.78 5.24 10.42
C ASP A 329 7.50 4.43 10.65
N THR A 330 6.90 3.92 9.58
CA THR A 330 5.68 3.11 9.67
C THR A 330 5.91 1.84 10.47
N ARG A 331 7.04 1.16 10.23
CA ARG A 331 7.41 -0.04 10.99
C ARG A 331 7.58 0.24 12.48
N ALA A 332 8.34 1.30 12.83
CA ALA A 332 8.57 1.67 14.22
C ALA A 332 7.28 2.06 14.94
N TRP A 333 6.41 2.79 14.24
CA TRP A 333 5.11 3.17 14.79
C TRP A 333 4.20 1.96 14.99
N VAL A 334 4.03 1.08 13.98
CA VAL A 334 3.23 -0.14 14.09
C VAL A 334 3.79 -1.07 15.17
N GLU A 335 5.12 -1.20 15.30
CA GLU A 335 5.74 -1.98 16.39
C GLU A 335 5.32 -1.43 17.75
N LYS A 336 5.42 -0.10 17.95
CA LYS A 336 5.07 0.53 19.22
C LYS A 336 3.61 0.27 19.61
N VAL A 337 2.67 0.46 18.68
CA VAL A 337 1.24 0.20 18.90
C VAL A 337 1.00 -1.30 19.16
N SER A 338 1.61 -2.18 18.38
CA SER A 338 1.47 -3.62 18.56
C SER A 338 2.02 -4.11 19.90
N ARG A 339 3.17 -3.53 20.35
CA ARG A 339 3.72 -3.84 21.70
C ARG A 339 2.76 -3.41 22.81
N ALA A 340 2.13 -2.24 22.67
CA ALA A 340 1.13 -1.78 23.64
C ALA A 340 -0.08 -2.70 23.69
N VAL A 341 -0.64 -3.07 22.54
CA VAL A 341 -1.77 -4.03 22.45
C VAL A 341 -1.38 -5.39 23.04
N GLY A 342 -0.25 -5.95 22.63
CA GLY A 342 0.19 -7.27 23.12
C GLY A 342 0.54 -7.29 24.61
N HIS A 343 0.86 -6.13 25.21
CA HIS A 343 1.08 -6.03 26.65
C HIS A 343 -0.22 -6.14 27.47
N THR A 344 -1.36 -5.79 26.87
CA THR A 344 -2.66 -5.90 27.57
C THR A 344 -3.20 -7.33 27.60
N VAL A 345 -2.79 -8.18 26.67
CA VAL A 345 -3.22 -9.60 26.53
C VAL A 345 -2.01 -10.50 26.21
N PRO A 346 -1.03 -10.58 27.12
CA PRO A 346 0.20 -11.32 26.87
C PRO A 346 -0.03 -12.83 26.66
N GLU A 347 -1.14 -13.38 27.14
CA GLU A 347 -1.57 -14.76 26.96
C GLU A 347 -2.01 -15.09 25.52
N LEU A 348 -2.31 -14.10 24.69
CA LEU A 348 -2.73 -14.29 23.30
C LEU A 348 -1.60 -14.06 22.30
N VAL A 349 -0.49 -13.42 22.70
CA VAL A 349 0.52 -12.89 21.77
C VAL A 349 1.91 -13.46 22.03
N SER A 350 2.55 -13.93 20.97
CA SER A 350 3.95 -14.30 20.98
C SER A 350 4.77 -13.40 20.04
N TRP A 351 5.92 -12.95 20.51
CA TRP A 351 6.87 -12.14 19.74
C TRP A 351 7.95 -12.97 19.05
N GLN A 352 7.88 -14.31 19.17
CA GLN A 352 8.84 -15.21 18.55
C GLN A 352 8.67 -15.18 17.02
N TRP A 353 9.80 -15.07 16.30
CA TRP A 353 9.81 -15.08 14.83
C TRP A 353 9.38 -16.45 14.29
N HIS A 354 9.99 -17.50 14.79
CA HIS A 354 9.74 -18.87 14.35
C HIS A 354 8.39 -19.38 14.88
N LYS A 355 7.55 -19.92 13.98
CA LYS A 355 6.19 -20.40 14.31
C LYS A 355 6.20 -21.51 15.38
N ASP A 356 7.18 -22.40 15.34
CA ASP A 356 7.38 -23.49 16.29
C ASP A 356 7.68 -23.01 17.73
N ARG A 357 8.18 -21.77 17.87
CA ARG A 357 8.49 -21.15 19.17
C ARG A 357 7.39 -20.26 19.72
N ARG A 358 6.30 -20.07 18.97
CA ARG A 358 5.18 -19.20 19.39
C ARG A 358 4.23 -19.85 20.37
N GLU A 359 4.44 -21.12 20.71
CA GLU A 359 3.56 -21.88 21.60
C GLU A 359 2.08 -21.87 21.14
N GLY A 360 1.87 -21.73 19.85
CA GLY A 360 0.54 -21.65 19.24
C GLY A 360 -0.14 -20.29 19.29
N LEU A 361 0.47 -19.28 19.94
CA LEU A 361 -0.10 -17.94 20.10
C LEU A 361 -0.02 -17.09 18.82
N ALA A 362 -0.85 -16.05 18.75
CA ALA A 362 -0.88 -15.10 17.65
C ALA A 362 0.40 -14.23 17.61
N ARG A 363 0.75 -13.77 16.41
CA ARG A 363 1.78 -12.75 16.22
C ARG A 363 1.14 -11.47 15.67
N LEU A 364 1.50 -10.35 16.26
CA LEU A 364 1.20 -9.01 15.75
C LEU A 364 2.37 -8.59 14.85
N ASP A 365 2.25 -8.88 13.54
CA ASP A 365 3.39 -8.75 12.62
C ASP A 365 3.51 -7.33 12.06
N TYR A 366 4.36 -6.52 12.69
CA TYR A 366 4.73 -5.18 12.23
C TYR A 366 5.81 -5.20 11.13
N THR A 367 6.48 -6.34 10.90
CA THR A 367 7.60 -6.45 9.95
C THR A 367 7.16 -6.44 8.49
N GLN A 368 5.85 -6.47 8.23
CA GLN A 368 5.28 -6.27 6.90
C GLN A 368 5.45 -4.83 6.41
N ASN A 369 5.74 -3.87 7.31
CA ASN A 369 6.03 -2.49 6.96
C ASN A 369 7.48 -2.34 6.51
N ALA A 370 7.80 -2.86 5.36
CA ALA A 370 9.11 -2.77 4.73
C ALA A 370 8.96 -2.85 3.20
N ILE A 371 9.93 -2.32 2.47
CA ILE A 371 9.94 -2.37 1.01
C ILE A 371 9.86 -3.83 0.52
N ASN A 372 9.15 -4.06 -0.57
CA ASN A 372 8.94 -5.40 -1.15
C ASN A 372 8.27 -6.44 -0.19
N LYS A 373 7.78 -5.99 0.97
CA LYS A 373 6.86 -6.77 1.81
C LYS A 373 5.43 -6.42 1.42
N THR A 374 4.59 -7.44 1.38
CA THR A 374 3.23 -7.30 0.86
C THR A 374 2.26 -8.15 1.67
N LEU A 375 1.03 -7.66 1.77
CA LEU A 375 -0.11 -8.45 2.23
C LEU A 375 -1.07 -8.67 1.06
N VAL A 376 -1.92 -9.68 1.20
CA VAL A 376 -2.94 -9.95 0.20
C VAL A 376 -3.79 -8.71 -0.04
N ALA A 377 -3.96 -8.33 -1.30
CA ALA A 377 -4.78 -7.19 -1.69
C ALA A 377 -6.25 -7.41 -1.32
N PRO A 378 -7.01 -6.34 -1.02
CA PRO A 378 -8.46 -6.44 -0.94
C PRO A 378 -9.06 -7.13 -2.17
N PHE A 379 -10.04 -7.99 -1.93
CA PHE A 379 -10.77 -8.79 -2.93
C PHE A 379 -9.94 -9.87 -3.64
N SER A 380 -8.68 -10.06 -3.29
CA SER A 380 -7.89 -11.17 -3.83
C SER A 380 -8.38 -12.51 -3.28
N PRO A 381 -8.58 -13.52 -4.15
CA PRO A 381 -8.86 -14.89 -3.70
C PRO A 381 -7.74 -15.46 -2.83
N ARG A 382 -8.09 -16.43 -2.00
CA ARG A 382 -7.16 -17.16 -1.13
C ARG A 382 -7.20 -18.65 -1.43
N PRO A 383 -6.07 -19.38 -1.31
CA PRO A 383 -5.97 -20.77 -1.70
C PRO A 383 -6.64 -21.71 -0.68
N ALA A 384 -7.97 -21.66 -0.66
CA ALA A 384 -8.81 -22.52 0.17
C ALA A 384 -10.07 -22.95 -0.63
N PRO A 385 -10.76 -24.03 -0.23
CA PRO A 385 -12.00 -24.48 -0.86
C PRO A 385 -13.02 -23.35 -1.05
N GLY A 386 -13.72 -23.31 -2.19
CA GLY A 386 -14.73 -22.29 -2.50
C GLY A 386 -14.17 -20.93 -2.91
N ALA A 387 -12.85 -20.75 -2.97
CA ALA A 387 -12.17 -19.48 -3.30
C ALA A 387 -12.65 -18.32 -2.42
N PRO A 388 -12.43 -18.38 -1.09
CA PRO A 388 -12.70 -17.24 -0.22
C PRO A 388 -11.82 -16.06 -0.62
N VAL A 389 -12.28 -14.84 -0.33
CA VAL A 389 -11.59 -13.60 -0.70
C VAL A 389 -11.27 -12.75 0.52
N SER A 390 -10.25 -11.94 0.41
CA SER A 390 -9.87 -10.97 1.44
C SER A 390 -10.76 -9.74 1.34
N VAL A 391 -11.50 -9.38 2.40
CA VAL A 391 -12.56 -8.37 2.33
C VAL A 391 -12.41 -7.30 3.40
N PRO A 392 -12.35 -6.02 3.02
CA PRO A 392 -12.49 -4.91 3.96
C PRO A 392 -13.85 -4.95 4.66
N ILE A 393 -13.84 -4.70 5.97
CA ILE A 393 -15.03 -4.69 6.81
C ILE A 393 -15.04 -3.41 7.66
N ARG A 394 -16.22 -2.99 8.12
CA ARG A 394 -16.33 -1.92 9.09
C ARG A 394 -15.95 -2.41 10.49
N TRP A 395 -15.57 -1.49 11.35
CA TRP A 395 -15.19 -1.81 12.72
C TRP A 395 -16.33 -2.44 13.53
N ASP A 396 -17.59 -2.07 13.27
CA ASP A 396 -18.76 -2.64 13.92
C ASP A 396 -19.05 -4.09 13.48
N GLU A 397 -18.59 -4.48 12.29
CA GLU A 397 -18.72 -5.87 11.82
C GLU A 397 -17.83 -6.86 12.60
N LEU A 398 -16.83 -6.38 13.37
CA LEU A 398 -16.08 -7.25 14.31
C LEU A 398 -16.97 -7.82 15.43
N ASP A 399 -18.15 -7.23 15.65
CA ASP A 399 -19.11 -7.64 16.68
C ASP A 399 -20.24 -8.53 16.11
N ASP A 400 -20.22 -8.79 14.79
CA ASP A 400 -21.16 -9.73 14.15
C ASP A 400 -20.81 -11.18 14.57
N PRO A 401 -21.72 -11.91 15.24
CA PRO A 401 -21.46 -13.27 15.68
C PRO A 401 -21.25 -14.27 14.53
N ASP A 402 -21.71 -13.92 13.33
CA ASP A 402 -21.55 -14.74 12.13
C ASP A 402 -20.29 -14.38 11.32
N LEU A 403 -19.47 -13.45 11.81
CA LEU A 403 -18.24 -13.09 11.13
C LEU A 403 -17.23 -14.24 11.17
N ARG A 404 -16.78 -14.63 9.98
CA ARG A 404 -15.68 -15.59 9.79
C ARG A 404 -14.63 -14.98 8.87
N PRO A 405 -13.36 -15.36 9.01
CA PRO A 405 -12.30 -14.78 8.19
C PRO A 405 -12.41 -15.15 6.70
N ASP A 406 -13.16 -16.20 6.36
CA ASP A 406 -13.41 -16.76 5.04
C ASP A 406 -14.89 -16.64 4.59
N ARG A 407 -15.66 -15.77 5.26
CA ARG A 407 -17.12 -15.61 5.06
C ARG A 407 -17.51 -15.37 3.59
N TRP A 408 -16.71 -14.58 2.87
CA TRP A 408 -17.04 -14.19 1.50
C TRP A 408 -16.14 -14.92 0.50
N THR A 409 -16.75 -15.40 -0.56
CA THR A 409 -16.10 -16.07 -1.68
C THR A 409 -16.18 -15.21 -2.94
N ILE A 410 -15.53 -15.63 -4.01
CA ILE A 410 -15.67 -14.98 -5.32
C ILE A 410 -17.12 -14.91 -5.82
N ARG A 411 -18.03 -15.75 -5.29
CA ARG A 411 -19.44 -15.82 -5.67
C ARG A 411 -20.36 -14.94 -4.84
N THR A 412 -19.92 -14.53 -3.63
CA THR A 412 -20.76 -13.79 -2.67
C THR A 412 -20.28 -12.39 -2.37
N VAL A 413 -19.02 -12.06 -2.70
CA VAL A 413 -18.44 -10.75 -2.34
C VAL A 413 -19.09 -9.60 -3.11
N LEU A 414 -19.59 -9.82 -4.32
CA LEU A 414 -20.28 -8.78 -5.10
C LEU A 414 -21.58 -8.36 -4.44
N ASP A 415 -22.36 -9.33 -3.91
CA ASP A 415 -23.58 -9.04 -3.16
C ASP A 415 -23.26 -8.26 -1.87
N ARG A 416 -22.16 -8.60 -1.22
CA ARG A 416 -21.62 -7.86 -0.07
C ARG A 416 -21.31 -6.40 -0.43
N LEU A 417 -20.61 -6.18 -1.56
CA LEU A 417 -20.26 -4.86 -2.03
C LEU A 417 -21.48 -4.05 -2.44
N ALA A 418 -22.46 -4.67 -3.08
CA ALA A 418 -23.72 -4.01 -3.42
C ALA A 418 -24.52 -3.59 -2.18
N ALA A 419 -24.51 -4.41 -1.11
CA ALA A 419 -25.26 -4.15 0.11
C ALA A 419 -24.59 -3.13 1.05
N ALA A 420 -23.27 -3.13 1.17
CA ALA A 420 -22.55 -2.39 2.20
C ALA A 420 -21.34 -1.57 1.71
N GLY A 421 -21.03 -1.66 0.41
CA GLY A 421 -19.90 -0.96 -0.18
C GLY A 421 -18.54 -1.48 0.31
N ASP A 422 -17.51 -0.73 -0.02
CA ASP A 422 -16.13 -0.96 0.42
C ASP A 422 -15.73 0.11 1.45
N PRO A 423 -15.61 -0.25 2.75
CA PRO A 423 -15.28 0.73 3.79
C PRO A 423 -13.85 1.25 3.74
N LEU A 424 -12.96 0.59 2.99
CA LEU A 424 -11.57 1.02 2.82
C LEU A 424 -11.43 2.00 1.64
N ALA A 425 -12.35 2.00 0.68
CA ALA A 425 -12.29 2.84 -0.52
C ALA A 425 -12.13 4.34 -0.24
N PRO A 426 -12.82 4.96 0.76
CA PRO A 426 -12.64 6.38 1.08
C PRO A 426 -11.23 6.75 1.56
N LEU A 427 -10.41 5.76 1.93
CA LEU A 427 -9.05 5.94 2.45
C LEU A 427 -7.97 5.75 1.35
N ILE A 428 -8.37 5.44 0.13
CA ILE A 428 -7.45 5.33 -1.01
C ILE A 428 -7.19 6.75 -1.51
N GLY A 429 -5.97 7.25 -1.26
CA GLY A 429 -5.50 8.53 -1.73
C GLY A 429 -4.68 8.41 -3.00
#